data_c4b00b2fc67c6ec3ec717e7a010b53dd
#
_entry.id   c4b00b2fc67c6ec3ec717e7a010b53dd
#
_cell.length_a   1.000
_cell.length_b   1.000
_cell.length_c   1.000
_cell.angle_alpha   90.00
_cell.angle_beta   90.00
_cell.angle_gamma   90.00
#
_symmetry.space_group_name_H-M   'P 1'
#
loop_
_entity.id
_entity.type
_entity.pdbx_description
1 polymer ?
#
loop_
_entity_poly.entity_id
_entity_poly.type
_entity_poly.pdbx_seq_one_letter_code
_entity_poly.pdbx_strand_id
1 'polypeptide(L)'
;MKKILFIIDKIELKYFEFNNLVTNFWMIKEFLENGNEVFITTIPNLSLKQDKAYTKCFETFVDNNNIFYKDSKIEKEIDSFDLVLFRPDPPVDIDYINATYIFDFVSKPKVVNSPSAIRDFNEKLHSVHFKELMTDNIVTASLEEIEAFLAIHKQIVLKPLNRCFGSGVMYLYEGDPNTRTIINTMTNNETTLVMVQEFIPAVKKGDKRVLTLGDRVLKYCIKKLPTKDDFKFNTHNDNFITSAELTDEEFDSFTRVAQKLNSMGICMAGLDVIDGRIIEVNVTSPCYFIKEINGLYGVHLEKEICSYLSDDKKFAKKLDTLSCSH
;
A
#
# COMPACT_ATOMS: atom_id res chain seq x y z
N MET A 1 -5.65 -26.70 6.44
CA MET A 1 -6.75 -25.91 5.81
C MET A 1 -7.02 -24.73 6.72
N LYS A 2 -6.85 -23.50 6.24
CA LYS A 2 -7.10 -22.24 6.99
C LYS A 2 -8.33 -21.54 6.41
N LYS A 3 -8.99 -20.73 7.26
CA LYS A 3 -10.05 -19.80 6.85
C LYS A 3 -9.47 -18.42 6.71
N ILE A 4 -9.55 -17.85 5.52
CA ILE A 4 -8.90 -16.60 5.15
C ILE A 4 -9.95 -15.59 4.71
N LEU A 5 -9.89 -14.37 5.25
CA LEU A 5 -10.76 -13.28 4.88
C LEU A 5 -9.95 -12.18 4.17
N PHE A 6 -10.42 -11.74 3.01
CA PHE A 6 -9.92 -10.54 2.36
C PHE A 6 -10.97 -9.42 2.50
N ILE A 7 -10.53 -8.27 2.99
CA ILE A 7 -11.30 -7.04 2.94
C ILE A 7 -10.74 -6.22 1.79
N ILE A 8 -11.56 -6.00 0.77
CA ILE A 8 -11.19 -5.40 -0.50
C ILE A 8 -12.07 -4.18 -0.81
N ASP A 9 -11.71 -3.43 -1.82
CA ASP A 9 -12.51 -2.30 -2.30
C ASP A 9 -13.80 -2.74 -2.99
N LYS A 10 -14.83 -1.88 -2.99
CA LYS A 10 -16.10 -2.16 -3.69
C LYS A 10 -15.94 -2.27 -5.20
N ILE A 11 -15.03 -1.47 -5.77
CA ILE A 11 -14.76 -1.48 -7.21
C ILE A 11 -14.10 -2.79 -7.57
N GLU A 12 -13.12 -3.21 -6.78
CA GLU A 12 -12.45 -4.50 -6.95
C GLU A 12 -13.45 -5.65 -6.87
N LEU A 13 -14.35 -5.66 -5.88
CA LEU A 13 -15.39 -6.68 -5.76
C LEU A 13 -16.28 -6.73 -7.01
N LYS A 14 -16.62 -5.60 -7.61
CA LYS A 14 -17.46 -5.54 -8.83
C LYS A 14 -16.81 -6.17 -10.05
N TYR A 15 -15.46 -6.11 -10.14
CA TYR A 15 -14.68 -6.58 -11.29
C TYR A 15 -13.76 -7.75 -10.94
N PHE A 16 -13.97 -8.38 -9.81
CA PHE A 16 -13.08 -9.37 -9.21
C PHE A 16 -12.75 -10.55 -10.16
N GLU A 17 -13.74 -11.06 -10.86
CA GLU A 17 -13.63 -12.24 -11.73
C GLU A 17 -12.72 -12.00 -12.97
N PHE A 18 -12.51 -10.74 -13.34
CA PHE A 18 -11.81 -10.38 -14.57
C PHE A 18 -10.52 -9.59 -14.33
N ASN A 19 -10.18 -9.30 -13.07
CA ASN A 19 -9.08 -8.38 -12.77
C ASN A 19 -7.85 -9.09 -12.23
N ASN A 20 -7.05 -9.70 -13.14
CA ASN A 20 -5.77 -10.32 -12.80
C ASN A 20 -4.60 -9.32 -12.64
N LEU A 21 -4.84 -8.01 -12.72
CA LEU A 21 -3.84 -6.98 -12.48
C LEU A 21 -3.66 -6.70 -10.99
N VAL A 22 -4.67 -7.02 -10.16
CA VAL A 22 -4.64 -6.75 -8.72
C VAL A 22 -3.95 -7.87 -7.94
N THR A 23 -3.20 -7.47 -6.94
CA THR A 23 -2.47 -8.38 -6.05
C THR A 23 -3.40 -9.38 -5.35
N ASN A 24 -4.60 -8.94 -4.95
CA ASN A 24 -5.57 -9.77 -4.25
C ASN A 24 -6.03 -10.98 -5.09
N PHE A 25 -6.22 -10.81 -6.40
CA PHE A 25 -6.57 -11.91 -7.31
C PHE A 25 -5.56 -13.07 -7.18
N TRP A 26 -4.28 -12.79 -7.30
CA TRP A 26 -3.22 -13.80 -7.26
C TRP A 26 -3.12 -14.49 -5.91
N MET A 27 -3.21 -13.72 -4.82
CA MET A 27 -3.15 -14.29 -3.47
C MET A 27 -4.37 -15.16 -3.16
N ILE A 28 -5.58 -14.71 -3.52
CA ILE A 28 -6.80 -15.50 -3.31
C ILE A 28 -6.73 -16.80 -4.08
N LYS A 29 -6.32 -16.74 -5.36
CA LYS A 29 -6.16 -17.94 -6.20
C LYS A 29 -5.18 -18.93 -5.57
N GLU A 30 -4.00 -18.48 -5.17
CA GLU A 30 -2.97 -19.33 -4.55
C GLU A 30 -3.48 -19.95 -3.23
N PHE A 31 -4.17 -19.19 -2.38
CA PHE A 31 -4.74 -19.75 -1.17
C PHE A 31 -5.80 -20.83 -1.44
N LEU A 32 -6.67 -20.62 -2.44
CA LEU A 32 -7.68 -21.61 -2.85
C LEU A 32 -7.03 -22.88 -3.41
N GLU A 33 -6.04 -22.73 -4.29
CA GLU A 33 -5.29 -23.85 -4.91
C GLU A 33 -4.51 -24.66 -3.84
N ASN A 34 -4.12 -24.04 -2.73
CA ASN A 34 -3.53 -24.71 -1.57
C ASN A 34 -4.58 -25.31 -0.60
N GLY A 35 -5.86 -25.39 -1.00
CA GLY A 35 -6.91 -26.06 -0.24
C GLY A 35 -7.42 -25.27 0.97
N ASN A 36 -7.27 -23.95 1.00
CA ASN A 36 -7.84 -23.10 2.04
C ASN A 36 -9.26 -22.62 1.68
N GLU A 37 -10.06 -22.29 2.67
CA GLU A 37 -11.34 -21.59 2.50
C GLU A 37 -11.06 -20.08 2.44
N VAL A 38 -11.43 -19.42 1.35
CA VAL A 38 -11.20 -17.98 1.18
C VAL A 38 -12.52 -17.24 1.03
N PHE A 39 -12.64 -16.15 1.77
CA PHE A 39 -13.81 -15.28 1.78
C PHE A 39 -13.39 -13.85 1.42
N ILE A 40 -14.29 -13.12 0.76
CA ILE A 40 -14.10 -11.71 0.44
C ILE A 40 -15.24 -10.87 1.03
N THR A 41 -14.90 -9.65 1.43
CA THR A 41 -15.84 -8.66 1.94
C THR A 41 -15.37 -7.24 1.64
N THR A 42 -16.22 -6.26 1.95
CA THR A 42 -15.90 -4.83 1.83
C THR A 42 -16.23 -4.11 3.13
N ILE A 43 -15.64 -2.94 3.36
CA ILE A 43 -15.84 -2.12 4.58
C ILE A 43 -17.33 -2.00 4.99
N PRO A 44 -18.30 -1.70 4.11
CA PRO A 44 -19.71 -1.57 4.53
C PRO A 44 -20.36 -2.85 5.03
N ASN A 45 -19.72 -4.00 4.87
CA ASN A 45 -20.23 -5.28 5.36
C ASN A 45 -19.66 -5.63 6.76
N LEU A 46 -18.78 -4.81 7.31
CA LEU A 46 -18.27 -4.97 8.68
C LEU A 46 -19.30 -4.47 9.70
N SER A 47 -19.35 -5.08 10.86
CA SER A 47 -20.19 -4.65 11.97
C SER A 47 -19.59 -5.06 13.31
N LEU A 48 -19.85 -4.24 14.34
CA LEU A 48 -19.57 -4.56 15.71
C LEU A 48 -20.91 -4.81 16.44
N LYS A 49 -21.05 -5.96 17.07
CA LYS A 49 -22.23 -6.32 17.86
C LYS A 49 -21.78 -6.59 19.29
N GLN A 50 -22.10 -5.67 20.19
CA GLN A 50 -21.54 -5.62 21.53
C GLN A 50 -20.00 -5.48 21.44
N ASP A 51 -19.25 -6.50 21.83
CA ASP A 51 -17.80 -6.57 21.85
C ASP A 51 -17.20 -7.52 20.78
N LYS A 52 -18.01 -7.94 19.79
CA LYS A 52 -17.61 -8.89 18.76
C LYS A 52 -17.73 -8.32 17.37
N ALA A 53 -16.67 -8.48 16.60
CA ALA A 53 -16.60 -8.03 15.21
C ALA A 53 -17.13 -9.11 14.25
N TYR A 54 -18.03 -8.70 13.34
CA TYR A 54 -18.66 -9.55 12.34
C TYR A 54 -18.48 -8.98 10.94
N THR A 55 -18.61 -9.84 9.96
CA THR A 55 -18.67 -9.45 8.55
C THR A 55 -19.71 -10.27 7.79
N LYS A 56 -20.37 -9.63 6.81
CA LYS A 56 -21.10 -10.34 5.76
C LYS A 56 -20.17 -10.53 4.59
N CYS A 57 -19.77 -11.76 4.31
CA CYS A 57 -18.76 -12.09 3.31
C CYS A 57 -19.28 -13.09 2.27
N PHE A 58 -18.58 -13.18 1.15
CA PHE A 58 -18.82 -14.13 0.08
C PHE A 58 -17.71 -15.19 0.11
N GLU A 59 -18.09 -16.46 -0.01
CA GLU A 59 -17.13 -17.55 -0.21
C GLU A 59 -16.66 -17.57 -1.66
N THR A 60 -15.35 -17.68 -1.87
CA THR A 60 -14.73 -17.70 -3.20
C THR A 60 -14.40 -19.12 -3.64
N PHE A 61 -14.27 -19.32 -4.95
CA PHE A 61 -13.83 -20.57 -5.56
C PHE A 61 -13.11 -20.31 -6.90
N VAL A 62 -12.30 -21.26 -7.32
CA VAL A 62 -11.63 -21.21 -8.63
C VAL A 62 -12.41 -22.06 -9.64
N ASP A 63 -12.67 -21.50 -10.81
CA ASP A 63 -13.16 -22.21 -11.98
C ASP A 63 -12.43 -21.70 -13.24
N ASN A 64 -11.95 -22.64 -14.08
CA ASN A 64 -11.22 -22.32 -15.31
C ASN A 64 -10.12 -21.26 -15.17
N ASN A 65 -9.30 -21.36 -14.11
CA ASN A 65 -8.24 -20.40 -13.76
C ASN A 65 -8.70 -19.00 -13.34
N ASN A 66 -9.99 -18.74 -13.29
CA ASN A 66 -10.56 -17.50 -12.76
C ASN A 66 -11.12 -17.70 -11.35
N ILE A 67 -11.29 -16.61 -10.63
CA ILE A 67 -11.86 -16.62 -9.30
C ILE A 67 -13.29 -16.11 -9.39
N PHE A 68 -14.18 -16.82 -8.74
CA PHE A 68 -15.58 -16.48 -8.59
C PHE A 68 -15.96 -16.46 -7.12
N TYR A 69 -17.12 -15.91 -6.80
CA TYR A 69 -17.70 -15.98 -5.47
C TYR A 69 -19.17 -16.39 -5.53
N LYS A 70 -19.63 -17.05 -4.46
CA LYS A 70 -21.04 -17.48 -4.34
C LYS A 70 -21.94 -16.25 -4.13
N ASP A 71 -23.11 -16.24 -4.73
CA ASP A 71 -24.05 -15.09 -4.65
C ASP A 71 -24.59 -14.83 -3.23
N SER A 72 -24.59 -15.85 -2.36
CA SER A 72 -25.10 -15.73 -1.01
C SER A 72 -24.07 -15.14 -0.06
N LYS A 73 -24.43 -14.01 0.60
CA LYS A 73 -23.66 -13.49 1.72
C LYS A 73 -23.86 -14.36 2.97
N ILE A 74 -22.77 -14.66 3.64
CA ILE A 74 -22.74 -15.39 4.90
C ILE A 74 -22.23 -14.47 5.99
N GLU A 75 -22.96 -14.35 7.11
CA GLU A 75 -22.44 -13.62 8.27
C GLU A 75 -21.50 -14.51 9.08
N LYS A 76 -20.33 -13.99 9.39
CA LYS A 76 -19.31 -14.69 10.21
C LYS A 76 -18.74 -13.72 11.25
N GLU A 77 -18.45 -14.23 12.43
CA GLU A 77 -17.58 -13.56 13.41
C GLU A 77 -16.14 -13.52 12.86
N ILE A 78 -15.47 -12.37 12.94
CA ILE A 78 -14.13 -12.19 12.35
C ILE A 78 -13.13 -13.09 13.09
N ASP A 79 -13.31 -13.31 14.38
CA ASP A 79 -12.49 -14.24 15.18
C ASP A 79 -12.63 -15.72 14.77
N SER A 80 -13.52 -16.06 13.83
CA SER A 80 -13.60 -17.40 13.24
C SER A 80 -12.64 -17.66 12.09
N PHE A 81 -11.90 -16.64 11.64
CA PHE A 81 -10.86 -16.76 10.62
C PHE A 81 -9.48 -17.01 11.24
N ASP A 82 -8.55 -17.57 10.46
CA ASP A 82 -7.15 -17.76 10.84
C ASP A 82 -6.27 -16.60 10.37
N LEU A 83 -6.61 -16.01 9.21
CA LEU A 83 -5.87 -14.91 8.59
C LEU A 83 -6.87 -13.91 8.00
N VAL A 84 -6.63 -12.63 8.23
CA VAL A 84 -7.36 -11.54 7.60
C VAL A 84 -6.39 -10.65 6.84
N LEU A 85 -6.65 -10.42 5.57
CA LEU A 85 -5.96 -9.45 4.72
C LEU A 85 -6.80 -8.18 4.69
N PHE A 86 -6.38 -7.14 5.42
CA PHE A 86 -7.05 -5.85 5.44
C PHE A 86 -6.45 -4.97 4.34
N ARG A 87 -7.10 -4.95 3.17
CA ARG A 87 -6.55 -4.37 1.94
C ARG A 87 -7.54 -3.52 1.14
N PRO A 88 -8.38 -2.67 1.76
CA PRO A 88 -9.13 -1.69 0.99
C PRO A 88 -8.17 -0.63 0.43
N ASP A 89 -8.48 -0.11 -0.76
CA ASP A 89 -7.72 0.96 -1.37
C ASP A 89 -7.93 2.30 -0.65
N PRO A 90 -6.95 3.23 -0.72
CA PRO A 90 -7.14 4.61 -0.27
C PRO A 90 -8.29 5.30 -1.05
N PRO A 91 -8.90 6.36 -0.53
CA PRO A 91 -8.41 7.21 0.56
C PRO A 91 -8.66 6.60 1.95
N VAL A 92 -7.75 6.86 2.88
CA VAL A 92 -7.97 6.60 4.31
C VAL A 92 -8.83 7.75 4.85
N ASP A 93 -10.12 7.65 4.59
CA ASP A 93 -11.15 8.58 5.05
C ASP A 93 -11.75 8.15 6.38
N ILE A 94 -12.80 8.84 6.83
CA ILE A 94 -13.42 8.55 8.12
C ILE A 94 -14.08 7.16 8.15
N ASP A 95 -14.65 6.70 7.02
CA ASP A 95 -15.25 5.36 6.94
C ASP A 95 -14.18 4.27 7.00
N TYR A 96 -13.04 4.50 6.34
CA TYR A 96 -11.88 3.62 6.43
C TYR A 96 -11.37 3.56 7.89
N ILE A 97 -11.20 4.71 8.55
CA ILE A 97 -10.77 4.78 9.96
C ILE A 97 -11.76 4.07 10.88
N ASN A 98 -13.08 4.28 10.69
CA ASN A 98 -14.11 3.59 11.47
C ASN A 98 -14.04 2.07 11.29
N ALA A 99 -13.74 1.59 10.07
CA ALA A 99 -13.51 0.17 9.84
C ALA A 99 -12.31 -0.35 10.62
N THR A 100 -11.22 0.41 10.74
CA THR A 100 -10.05 0.01 11.54
C THR A 100 -10.38 -0.12 13.02
N TYR A 101 -11.27 0.71 13.57
CA TYR A 101 -11.71 0.60 14.97
C TYR A 101 -12.47 -0.68 15.28
N ILE A 102 -13.21 -1.25 14.30
CA ILE A 102 -13.86 -2.56 14.48
C ILE A 102 -12.82 -3.64 14.77
N PHE A 103 -11.63 -3.52 14.18
CA PHE A 103 -10.54 -4.47 14.37
C PHE A 103 -9.83 -4.37 15.74
N ASP A 104 -10.06 -3.32 16.49
CA ASP A 104 -9.59 -3.24 17.90
C ASP A 104 -10.29 -4.29 18.79
N PHE A 105 -11.42 -4.87 18.32
CA PHE A 105 -12.19 -5.94 18.95
C PHE A 105 -11.92 -7.35 18.36
N VAL A 106 -10.93 -7.47 17.49
CA VAL A 106 -10.53 -8.74 16.86
C VAL A 106 -9.26 -9.27 17.56
N SER A 107 -9.29 -10.49 18.00
CA SER A 107 -8.24 -11.02 18.87
C SER A 107 -7.58 -12.31 18.38
N LYS A 108 -8.26 -13.12 17.57
CA LYS A 108 -7.75 -14.46 17.19
C LYS A 108 -7.01 -14.49 15.85
N PRO A 109 -7.57 -13.92 14.73
CA PRO A 109 -6.89 -14.05 13.47
C PRO A 109 -5.63 -13.18 13.42
N LYS A 110 -4.66 -13.63 12.66
CA LYS A 110 -3.61 -12.76 12.20
C LYS A 110 -4.18 -11.75 11.21
N VAL A 111 -4.00 -10.46 11.44
CA VAL A 111 -4.46 -9.40 10.53
C VAL A 111 -3.27 -8.73 9.83
N VAL A 112 -3.29 -8.63 8.52
CA VAL A 112 -2.23 -8.08 7.65
C VAL A 112 -2.82 -7.09 6.64
N ASN A 113 -2.35 -5.83 6.56
CA ASN A 113 -1.53 -5.16 7.57
C ASN A 113 -2.38 -4.91 8.81
N SER A 114 -1.74 -4.61 9.95
CA SER A 114 -2.48 -4.22 11.16
C SER A 114 -3.35 -2.98 10.87
N PRO A 115 -4.68 -3.03 11.08
CA PRO A 115 -5.54 -1.88 10.82
C PRO A 115 -5.19 -0.65 11.66
N SER A 116 -4.75 -0.84 12.92
CA SER A 116 -4.25 0.25 13.74
C SER A 116 -2.98 0.88 13.16
N ALA A 117 -2.06 0.06 12.65
CA ALA A 117 -0.85 0.56 12.01
C ALA A 117 -1.17 1.35 10.72
N ILE A 118 -2.14 0.91 9.91
CA ILE A 118 -2.58 1.65 8.72
C ILE A 118 -3.24 2.98 9.13
N ARG A 119 -4.09 2.97 10.15
CA ARG A 119 -4.73 4.17 10.70
C ARG A 119 -3.70 5.22 11.14
N ASP A 120 -2.61 4.77 11.76
CA ASP A 120 -1.58 5.62 12.32
C ASP A 120 -0.48 5.98 11.32
N PHE A 121 -0.50 5.43 10.10
CA PHE A 121 0.55 5.63 9.09
C PHE A 121 -0.01 6.27 7.81
N ASN A 122 0.27 7.56 7.61
CA ASN A 122 0.03 8.21 6.32
C ASN A 122 1.18 7.91 5.35
N GLU A 123 0.88 7.39 4.17
CA GLU A 123 1.84 6.89 3.17
C GLU A 123 2.85 7.93 2.67
N LYS A 124 2.51 9.22 2.74
CA LYS A 124 3.39 10.34 2.37
C LYS A 124 4.08 10.94 3.60
N LEU A 125 3.31 11.39 4.59
CA LEU A 125 3.85 12.06 5.76
C LEU A 125 4.81 11.16 6.55
N HIS A 126 4.41 9.91 6.83
CA HIS A 126 5.24 9.02 7.64
C HIS A 126 6.44 8.39 6.88
N SER A 127 6.54 8.60 5.57
CA SER A 127 7.79 8.31 4.85
C SER A 127 8.99 9.10 5.41
N VAL A 128 8.73 10.23 6.11
CA VAL A 128 9.75 11.02 6.85
C VAL A 128 10.45 10.23 7.97
N HIS A 129 9.90 9.10 8.42
CA HIS A 129 10.65 8.16 9.28
C HIS A 129 11.93 7.63 8.64
N PHE A 130 12.06 7.76 7.33
CA PHE A 130 13.18 7.31 6.50
C PHE A 130 13.88 8.50 5.83
N LYS A 131 13.96 9.65 6.53
CA LYS A 131 14.48 10.92 6.00
C LYS A 131 15.85 10.82 5.33
N GLU A 132 16.73 9.91 5.81
CA GLU A 132 18.06 9.69 5.21
C GLU A 132 17.98 9.11 3.79
N LEU A 133 16.84 8.49 3.45
CA LEU A 133 16.56 7.89 2.15
C LEU A 133 15.58 8.75 1.32
N MET A 134 15.23 9.95 1.76
CA MET A 134 14.36 10.87 1.05
C MET A 134 15.12 12.09 0.52
N THR A 135 14.51 12.83 -0.38
CA THR A 135 14.90 14.21 -0.67
C THR A 135 14.31 15.15 0.36
N ASP A 136 14.79 16.39 0.38
CA ASP A 136 14.26 17.41 1.26
C ASP A 136 12.76 17.58 1.07
N ASN A 137 12.06 17.75 2.17
CA ASN A 137 10.60 17.89 2.18
C ASN A 137 10.12 18.66 3.40
N ILE A 138 8.94 19.28 3.25
CA ILE A 138 8.17 19.89 4.34
C ILE A 138 6.70 19.45 4.22
N VAL A 139 5.99 19.52 5.32
CA VAL A 139 4.52 19.35 5.36
C VAL A 139 3.93 20.61 5.95
N THR A 140 3.22 21.38 5.13
CA THR A 140 2.69 22.69 5.52
C THR A 140 1.44 23.05 4.71
N ALA A 141 0.68 24.03 5.19
CA ALA A 141 -0.36 24.72 4.43
C ALA A 141 0.07 26.15 4.03
N SER A 142 1.17 26.66 4.60
CA SER A 142 1.61 28.04 4.44
C SER A 142 2.13 28.34 3.04
N LEU A 143 1.54 29.33 2.38
CA LEU A 143 2.02 29.85 1.11
C LEU A 143 3.47 30.33 1.20
N GLU A 144 3.81 31.07 2.25
CA GLU A 144 5.14 31.63 2.48
C GLU A 144 6.21 30.53 2.60
N GLU A 145 5.94 29.49 3.38
CA GLU A 145 6.89 28.36 3.56
C GLU A 145 7.10 27.60 2.26
N ILE A 146 6.04 27.39 1.45
CA ILE A 146 6.13 26.71 0.17
C ILE A 146 6.90 27.55 -0.85
N GLU A 147 6.66 28.87 -0.92
CA GLU A 147 7.43 29.78 -1.78
C GLU A 147 8.91 29.80 -1.38
N ALA A 148 9.21 29.83 -0.08
CA ALA A 148 10.59 29.78 0.42
C ALA A 148 11.27 28.46 0.05
N PHE A 149 10.58 27.33 0.18
CA PHE A 149 11.08 26.01 -0.21
C PHE A 149 11.34 25.93 -1.72
N LEU A 150 10.42 26.48 -2.56
CA LEU A 150 10.60 26.57 -4.01
C LEU A 150 11.80 27.44 -4.38
N ALA A 151 12.00 28.55 -3.69
CA ALA A 151 13.16 29.43 -3.93
C ALA A 151 14.49 28.75 -3.66
N ILE A 152 14.55 27.82 -2.70
CA ILE A 152 15.75 27.02 -2.37
C ILE A 152 15.99 25.93 -3.44
N HIS A 153 14.97 25.07 -3.67
CA HIS A 153 15.12 23.85 -4.48
C HIS A 153 14.88 24.06 -5.97
N LYS A 154 14.32 25.22 -6.40
CA LYS A 154 14.03 25.59 -7.79
C LYS A 154 12.93 24.77 -8.47
N GLN A 155 12.78 23.53 -8.11
CA GLN A 155 11.79 22.58 -8.62
C GLN A 155 11.27 21.73 -7.48
N ILE A 156 9.95 21.70 -7.33
CA ILE A 156 9.29 20.97 -6.23
C ILE A 156 8.05 20.23 -6.73
N VAL A 157 7.59 19.28 -5.90
CA VAL A 157 6.34 18.55 -6.11
C VAL A 157 5.45 18.73 -4.89
N LEU A 158 4.21 19.17 -5.10
CA LEU A 158 3.17 19.24 -4.09
C LEU A 158 2.31 17.98 -4.16
N LYS A 159 2.08 17.33 -3.01
CA LYS A 159 1.33 16.08 -2.90
C LYS A 159 0.24 16.21 -1.84
N PRO A 160 -1.06 15.98 -2.18
CA PRO A 160 -2.11 15.85 -1.17
C PRO A 160 -1.83 14.63 -0.27
N LEU A 161 -2.02 14.78 1.04
CA LEU A 161 -1.73 13.70 2.01
C LEU A 161 -2.71 12.53 1.93
N ASN A 162 -3.94 12.75 1.45
CA ASN A 162 -5.04 11.80 1.49
C ASN A 162 -5.45 11.24 0.11
N ARG A 163 -4.63 11.44 -0.93
CA ARG A 163 -4.90 10.95 -2.29
C ARG A 163 -3.87 9.90 -2.72
N CYS A 164 -4.27 9.03 -3.63
CA CYS A 164 -3.46 7.94 -4.19
C CYS A 164 -3.36 8.04 -5.72
N PHE A 165 -2.60 7.13 -6.32
CA PHE A 165 -2.43 7.01 -7.79
C PHE A 165 -1.96 8.28 -8.48
N GLY A 166 -1.14 9.09 -7.82
CA GLY A 166 -0.65 10.37 -8.36
C GLY A 166 -1.72 11.46 -8.52
N SER A 167 -2.94 11.21 -8.03
CA SER A 167 -4.05 12.17 -8.14
C SER A 167 -3.75 13.45 -7.36
N GLY A 168 -3.82 14.59 -8.06
CA GLY A 168 -3.58 15.91 -7.47
C GLY A 168 -2.11 16.22 -7.18
N VAL A 169 -1.16 15.40 -7.62
CA VAL A 169 0.27 15.72 -7.53
C VAL A 169 0.59 16.81 -8.55
N MET A 170 1.17 17.92 -8.08
CA MET A 170 1.51 19.09 -8.91
C MET A 170 3.01 19.35 -8.87
N TYR A 171 3.59 19.59 -10.05
CA TYR A 171 4.97 20.04 -10.22
C TYR A 171 5.01 21.56 -10.33
N LEU A 172 5.94 22.18 -9.62
CA LEU A 172 6.22 23.63 -9.68
C LEU A 172 7.70 23.88 -9.92
N TYR A 173 7.98 24.97 -10.64
CA TYR A 173 9.35 25.47 -10.84
C TYR A 173 9.43 26.96 -10.56
N GLU A 174 10.62 27.44 -10.21
CA GLU A 174 10.86 28.85 -9.94
C GLU A 174 10.51 29.70 -11.16
N GLY A 175 9.65 30.71 -10.97
CA GLY A 175 9.18 31.60 -12.05
C GLY A 175 7.90 31.13 -12.78
N ASP A 176 7.29 30.00 -12.37
CA ASP A 176 5.98 29.61 -12.90
C ASP A 176 4.92 30.68 -12.52
N PRO A 177 4.24 31.30 -13.49
CA PRO A 177 3.25 32.34 -13.21
C PRO A 177 2.02 31.86 -12.45
N ASN A 178 1.78 30.55 -12.41
CA ASN A 178 0.64 29.94 -11.72
C ASN A 178 0.97 29.48 -10.29
N THR A 179 2.21 29.65 -9.83
CA THR A 179 2.69 29.14 -8.52
C THR A 179 1.69 29.38 -7.40
N ARG A 180 1.31 30.65 -7.17
CA ARG A 180 0.38 31.01 -6.08
C ARG A 180 -1.00 30.40 -6.25
N THR A 181 -1.51 30.37 -7.48
CA THR A 181 -2.82 29.75 -7.77
C THR A 181 -2.80 28.26 -7.46
N ILE A 182 -1.73 27.56 -7.85
CA ILE A 182 -1.58 26.14 -7.59
C ILE A 182 -1.46 25.88 -6.10
N ILE A 183 -0.60 26.63 -5.39
CA ILE A 183 -0.42 26.48 -3.94
C ILE A 183 -1.75 26.72 -3.22
N ASN A 184 -2.44 27.84 -3.49
CA ASN A 184 -3.72 28.16 -2.85
C ASN A 184 -4.79 27.09 -3.14
N THR A 185 -4.83 26.55 -4.35
CA THR A 185 -5.76 25.48 -4.70
C THR A 185 -5.43 24.19 -3.93
N MET A 186 -4.16 23.82 -3.86
CA MET A 186 -3.70 22.60 -3.19
C MET A 186 -3.87 22.65 -1.68
N THR A 187 -3.59 23.80 -1.09
CA THR A 187 -3.72 24.03 0.36
C THR A 187 -5.12 24.49 0.77
N ASN A 188 -6.05 24.59 -0.18
CA ASN A 188 -7.38 25.18 0.07
C ASN A 188 -7.27 26.52 0.83
N ASN A 189 -6.48 27.45 0.26
CA ASN A 189 -6.16 28.75 0.87
C ASN A 189 -5.61 28.61 2.29
N GLU A 190 -4.50 27.90 2.44
CA GLU A 190 -3.75 27.71 3.70
C GLU A 190 -4.51 27.00 4.83
N THR A 191 -5.55 26.20 4.49
CA THR A 191 -6.33 25.43 5.46
C THR A 191 -6.06 23.94 5.43
N THR A 192 -5.40 23.44 4.38
CA THR A 192 -5.16 22.00 4.17
C THR A 192 -3.66 21.72 4.03
N LEU A 193 -3.14 20.83 4.87
CA LEU A 193 -1.75 20.40 4.79
C LEU A 193 -1.47 19.63 3.52
N VAL A 194 -0.33 19.94 2.90
CA VAL A 194 0.24 19.22 1.76
C VAL A 194 1.69 18.86 2.04
N MET A 195 2.17 17.76 1.46
CA MET A 195 3.60 17.48 1.42
C MET A 195 4.20 18.23 0.23
N VAL A 196 5.27 18.94 0.47
CA VAL A 196 6.11 19.59 -0.53
C VAL A 196 7.45 18.89 -0.53
N GLN A 197 7.91 18.43 -1.68
CA GLN A 197 9.13 17.63 -1.81
C GLN A 197 9.98 18.19 -2.96
N GLU A 198 11.29 18.19 -2.77
CA GLU A 198 12.24 18.48 -3.84
C GLU A 198 11.98 17.55 -5.04
N PHE A 199 11.94 18.10 -6.24
CA PHE A 199 11.74 17.32 -7.46
C PHE A 199 13.01 16.55 -7.84
N ILE A 200 12.85 15.28 -8.17
CA ILE A 200 13.95 14.41 -8.61
C ILE A 200 13.93 14.31 -10.15
N PRO A 201 14.83 14.98 -10.88
CA PRO A 201 14.85 14.95 -12.35
C PRO A 201 15.00 13.53 -12.94
N ALA A 202 15.58 12.61 -12.17
CA ALA A 202 15.74 11.21 -12.57
C ALA A 202 14.41 10.46 -12.74
N VAL A 203 13.25 11.03 -12.34
CA VAL A 203 11.91 10.47 -12.61
C VAL A 203 11.70 10.16 -14.09
N LYS A 204 12.32 10.89 -14.99
CA LYS A 204 12.31 10.64 -16.44
C LYS A 204 12.87 9.27 -16.82
N LYS A 205 13.71 8.66 -15.96
CA LYS A 205 14.25 7.31 -16.13
C LYS A 205 13.34 6.24 -15.50
N GLY A 206 12.21 6.64 -14.90
CA GLY A 206 11.27 5.79 -14.19
C GLY A 206 11.52 5.71 -12.68
N ASP A 207 10.53 5.21 -11.98
CA ASP A 207 10.58 4.91 -10.55
C ASP A 207 10.56 3.39 -10.31
N LYS A 208 11.35 2.94 -9.34
CA LYS A 208 11.37 1.54 -8.92
C LYS A 208 10.22 1.30 -7.93
N ARG A 209 9.51 0.18 -8.06
CA ARG A 209 8.65 -0.39 -7.02
C ARG A 209 9.41 -1.48 -6.31
N VAL A 210 9.82 -1.18 -5.08
CA VAL A 210 10.47 -2.13 -4.16
C VAL A 210 9.41 -2.71 -3.24
N LEU A 211 9.38 -4.04 -3.09
CA LEU A 211 8.37 -4.75 -2.33
C LEU A 211 8.95 -5.26 -1.02
N THR A 212 8.20 -5.10 0.08
CA THR A 212 8.59 -5.65 1.38
C THR A 212 7.59 -6.70 1.84
N LEU A 213 8.07 -7.73 2.54
CA LEU A 213 7.26 -8.79 3.12
C LEU A 213 7.83 -9.17 4.49
N GLY A 214 7.13 -8.80 5.55
CA GLY A 214 7.65 -8.90 6.90
C GLY A 214 8.87 -7.98 7.11
N ASP A 215 9.95 -8.53 7.58
CA ASP A 215 11.20 -7.83 7.90
C ASP A 215 12.22 -7.80 6.76
N ARG A 216 11.81 -8.17 5.54
CA ARG A 216 12.70 -8.31 4.38
C ARG A 216 12.18 -7.60 3.14
N VAL A 217 13.10 -7.21 2.27
CA VAL A 217 12.85 -6.80 0.90
C VAL A 217 12.75 -8.05 0.02
N LEU A 218 11.78 -8.07 -0.90
CA LEU A 218 11.73 -9.09 -1.94
C LEU A 218 12.78 -8.78 -3.01
N LYS A 219 13.41 -9.82 -3.54
CA LYS A 219 14.49 -9.66 -4.54
C LYS A 219 14.01 -9.19 -5.91
N TYR A 220 12.70 -9.25 -6.15
CA TYR A 220 12.10 -8.86 -7.43
C TYR A 220 11.66 -7.39 -7.34
N CYS A 221 12.18 -6.58 -8.25
CA CYS A 221 11.90 -5.17 -8.35
C CYS A 221 11.47 -4.83 -9.78
N ILE A 222 10.52 -3.97 -9.94
CA ILE A 222 10.12 -3.44 -11.25
C ILE A 222 10.45 -1.95 -11.33
N LYS A 223 10.61 -1.47 -12.56
CA LYS A 223 10.70 -0.05 -12.87
C LYS A 223 9.47 0.35 -13.69
N LYS A 224 8.78 1.37 -13.23
CA LYS A 224 7.67 2.02 -13.92
C LYS A 224 8.22 3.21 -14.70
N LEU A 225 7.99 3.23 -16.01
CA LEU A 225 8.47 4.30 -16.88
C LEU A 225 7.37 5.36 -17.08
N PRO A 226 7.69 6.67 -17.04
CA PRO A 226 6.72 7.72 -17.30
C PRO A 226 6.28 7.70 -18.78
N THR A 227 5.12 8.26 -19.05
CA THR A 227 4.66 8.52 -20.42
C THR A 227 5.38 9.76 -20.98
N LYS A 228 5.27 9.99 -22.30
CA LYS A 228 5.90 11.17 -22.95
C LYS A 228 5.33 12.50 -22.44
N ASP A 229 4.07 12.49 -22.00
CA ASP A 229 3.30 13.71 -21.70
C ASP A 229 3.07 13.91 -20.20
N ASP A 230 3.44 12.94 -19.35
CA ASP A 230 3.30 13.02 -17.88
C ASP A 230 4.51 12.38 -17.21
N PHE A 231 5.10 13.07 -16.23
CA PHE A 231 6.16 12.50 -15.39
C PHE A 231 5.63 11.44 -14.40
N LYS A 232 4.31 11.33 -14.24
CA LYS A 232 3.67 10.34 -13.40
C LYS A 232 3.43 9.04 -14.19
N PHE A 233 3.60 7.92 -13.50
CA PHE A 233 3.25 6.62 -14.03
C PHE A 233 1.73 6.46 -14.16
N ASN A 234 1.26 5.94 -15.30
CA ASN A 234 -0.14 5.58 -15.50
C ASN A 234 -0.27 4.06 -15.58
N THR A 235 -1.04 3.46 -14.66
CA THR A 235 -1.20 2.01 -14.49
C THR A 235 -1.88 1.28 -15.65
N HIS A 236 -2.40 1.99 -16.64
CA HIS A 236 -3.22 1.40 -17.70
C HIS A 236 -2.44 0.93 -18.93
N ASN A 237 -1.11 0.91 -18.89
CA ASN A 237 -0.29 0.58 -20.07
C ASN A 237 0.87 -0.35 -19.72
N ASP A 238 0.72 -1.65 -19.97
CA ASP A 238 1.69 -2.72 -19.65
C ASP A 238 3.09 -2.49 -20.27
N ASN A 239 3.22 -1.66 -21.29
CA ASN A 239 4.47 -1.38 -21.99
C ASN A 239 5.45 -0.48 -21.22
N PHE A 240 5.05 -0.01 -20.04
CA PHE A 240 5.86 0.92 -19.23
C PHE A 240 6.43 0.27 -17.94
N ILE A 241 6.35 -1.06 -17.85
CA ILE A 241 6.91 -1.80 -16.71
C ILE A 241 8.05 -2.69 -17.21
N THR A 242 9.22 -2.56 -16.57
CA THR A 242 10.40 -3.36 -16.86
C THR A 242 10.98 -3.96 -15.59
N SER A 243 11.79 -5.01 -15.73
CA SER A 243 12.59 -5.50 -14.61
C SER A 243 13.59 -4.43 -14.13
N ALA A 244 13.91 -4.47 -12.86
CA ALA A 244 14.93 -3.62 -12.25
C ALA A 244 15.70 -4.40 -11.20
N GLU A 245 16.92 -3.95 -10.93
CA GLU A 245 17.76 -4.51 -9.88
C GLU A 245 17.98 -3.46 -8.79
N LEU A 246 18.15 -3.92 -7.56
CA LEU A 246 18.60 -3.12 -6.45
C LEU A 246 20.12 -3.27 -6.35
N THR A 247 20.82 -2.18 -6.08
CA THR A 247 22.21 -2.28 -5.64
C THR A 247 22.27 -2.90 -4.24
N ASP A 248 23.44 -3.39 -3.83
CA ASP A 248 23.61 -3.94 -2.47
C ASP A 248 23.30 -2.89 -1.41
N GLU A 249 23.68 -1.63 -1.63
CA GLU A 249 23.38 -0.51 -0.73
C GLU A 249 21.86 -0.21 -0.65
N GLU A 250 21.16 -0.20 -1.79
CA GLU A 250 19.71 -0.06 -1.84
C GLU A 250 19.03 -1.22 -1.10
N PHE A 251 19.48 -2.46 -1.34
CA PHE A 251 18.91 -3.66 -0.72
C PHE A 251 19.05 -3.61 0.81
N ASP A 252 20.25 -3.29 1.32
CA ASP A 252 20.49 -3.17 2.76
C ASP A 252 19.69 -2.03 3.40
N SER A 253 19.60 -0.88 2.73
CA SER A 253 18.88 0.28 3.21
C SER A 253 17.39 0.01 3.26
N PHE A 254 16.81 -0.56 2.21
CA PHE A 254 15.38 -0.88 2.17
C PHE A 254 15.03 -2.08 3.06
N THR A 255 15.97 -2.98 3.37
CA THR A 255 15.77 -4.01 4.38
C THR A 255 15.59 -3.39 5.77
N ARG A 256 16.37 -2.36 6.13
CA ARG A 256 16.15 -1.60 7.38
C ARG A 256 14.76 -0.92 7.40
N VAL A 257 14.31 -0.40 6.25
CA VAL A 257 12.95 0.14 6.11
C VAL A 257 11.91 -0.96 6.36
N ALA A 258 12.04 -2.13 5.74
CA ALA A 258 11.13 -3.26 5.93
C ALA A 258 11.07 -3.69 7.40
N GLN A 259 12.20 -3.81 8.08
CA GLN A 259 12.28 -4.13 9.51
C GLN A 259 11.54 -3.11 10.37
N LYS A 260 11.73 -1.81 10.09
CA LYS A 260 11.04 -0.73 10.81
C LYS A 260 9.53 -0.79 10.58
N LEU A 261 9.07 -0.90 9.32
CA LEU A 261 7.66 -1.02 8.97
C LEU A 261 7.03 -2.26 9.64
N ASN A 262 7.70 -3.40 9.56
CA ASN A 262 7.24 -4.62 10.20
C ASN A 262 7.15 -4.47 11.74
N SER A 263 8.08 -3.73 12.38
CA SER A 263 7.99 -3.41 13.80
C SER A 263 6.79 -2.55 14.17
N MET A 264 6.28 -1.76 13.23
CA MET A 264 5.08 -0.93 13.37
C MET A 264 3.77 -1.67 13.06
N GLY A 265 3.81 -2.96 12.68
CA GLY A 265 2.64 -3.74 12.30
C GLY A 265 2.34 -3.74 10.80
N ILE A 266 3.22 -3.17 9.98
CA ILE A 266 3.11 -3.12 8.52
C ILE A 266 3.96 -4.24 7.93
N CYS A 267 3.32 -5.35 7.60
CA CYS A 267 3.95 -6.56 7.07
C CYS A 267 4.16 -6.49 5.54
N MET A 268 3.24 -5.83 4.84
CA MET A 268 3.25 -5.71 3.38
C MET A 268 3.33 -4.24 3.00
N ALA A 269 4.40 -3.83 2.31
CA ALA A 269 4.51 -2.47 1.79
C ALA A 269 5.14 -2.43 0.39
N GLY A 270 4.86 -1.34 -0.33
CA GLY A 270 5.51 -1.01 -1.59
C GLY A 270 6.20 0.34 -1.47
N LEU A 271 7.51 0.37 -1.71
CA LEU A 271 8.28 1.61 -1.73
C LEU A 271 8.38 2.11 -3.16
N ASP A 272 7.99 3.35 -3.41
CA ASP A 272 8.28 4.03 -4.66
C ASP A 272 9.61 4.77 -4.53
N VAL A 273 10.56 4.46 -5.42
CA VAL A 273 11.96 4.88 -5.31
C VAL A 273 12.43 5.48 -6.63
N ILE A 274 12.97 6.70 -6.58
CA ILE A 274 13.62 7.36 -7.71
C ILE A 274 15.06 7.66 -7.32
N ASP A 275 16.01 7.15 -8.12
CA ASP A 275 17.45 7.37 -7.91
C ASP A 275 17.91 7.07 -6.46
N GLY A 276 17.48 5.93 -5.92
CA GLY A 276 17.78 5.50 -4.54
C GLY A 276 17.01 6.25 -3.44
N ARG A 277 16.13 7.23 -3.78
CA ARG A 277 15.36 8.01 -2.82
C ARG A 277 13.92 7.54 -2.76
N ILE A 278 13.43 7.29 -1.55
CA ILE A 278 12.02 6.96 -1.30
C ILE A 278 11.17 8.20 -1.51
N ILE A 279 10.13 8.09 -2.32
CA ILE A 279 9.17 9.17 -2.58
C ILE A 279 7.78 8.91 -1.97
N GLU A 280 7.48 7.64 -1.67
CA GLU A 280 6.21 7.22 -1.04
C GLU A 280 6.37 5.80 -0.45
N VAL A 281 5.67 5.53 0.65
CA VAL A 281 5.61 4.21 1.30
C VAL A 281 4.15 3.75 1.31
N ASN A 282 3.78 2.87 0.38
CA ASN A 282 2.42 2.38 0.23
C ASN A 282 2.16 1.23 1.21
N VAL A 283 1.18 1.36 2.12
CA VAL A 283 0.91 0.41 3.21
C VAL A 283 -0.54 -0.07 3.29
N THR A 284 -1.48 0.60 2.64
CA THR A 284 -2.92 0.23 2.67
C THR A 284 -3.18 -1.04 1.88
N SER A 285 -3.11 -0.94 0.56
CA SER A 285 -3.28 -2.04 -0.39
C SER A 285 -2.16 -2.05 -1.44
N PRO A 286 -0.86 -2.13 -1.04
CA PRO A 286 0.23 -1.99 -1.99
C PRO A 286 0.10 -2.98 -3.14
N CYS A 287 0.16 -2.46 -4.38
CA CYS A 287 0.22 -3.30 -5.57
C CYS A 287 1.60 -3.96 -5.65
N TYR A 288 1.61 -5.29 -5.72
CA TYR A 288 2.82 -6.11 -5.81
C TYR A 288 3.21 -6.45 -7.25
N PHE A 289 2.41 -6.03 -8.22
CA PHE A 289 2.69 -6.29 -9.64
C PHE A 289 3.00 -7.75 -9.93
N ILE A 290 2.23 -8.66 -9.32
CA ILE A 290 2.50 -10.11 -9.34
C ILE A 290 2.52 -10.64 -10.77
N LYS A 291 1.55 -10.24 -11.62
CA LYS A 291 1.49 -10.63 -13.03
C LYS A 291 2.77 -10.24 -13.77
N GLU A 292 3.17 -9.00 -13.63
CA GLU A 292 4.34 -8.42 -14.29
C GLU A 292 5.63 -9.06 -13.79
N ILE A 293 5.79 -9.22 -12.48
CA ILE A 293 6.96 -9.87 -11.89
C ILE A 293 7.06 -11.32 -12.32
N ASN A 294 5.96 -12.07 -12.30
CA ASN A 294 5.95 -13.45 -12.76
C ASN A 294 6.37 -13.55 -14.22
N GLY A 295 5.87 -12.66 -15.08
CA GLY A 295 6.24 -12.62 -16.50
C GLY A 295 7.69 -12.21 -16.75
N LEU A 296 8.20 -11.20 -16.03
CA LEU A 296 9.55 -10.66 -16.22
C LEU A 296 10.65 -11.58 -15.67
N TYR A 297 10.38 -12.26 -14.54
CA TYR A 297 11.38 -13.06 -13.84
C TYR A 297 11.17 -14.57 -13.92
N GLY A 298 10.06 -15.04 -14.54
CA GLY A 298 9.73 -16.47 -14.65
C GLY A 298 9.47 -17.12 -13.27
N VAL A 299 8.82 -16.42 -12.36
CA VAL A 299 8.58 -16.87 -10.98
C VAL A 299 7.10 -16.92 -10.66
N HIS A 300 6.80 -17.33 -9.43
CA HIS A 300 5.46 -17.38 -8.85
C HIS A 300 5.47 -16.60 -7.52
N LEU A 301 5.42 -15.26 -7.59
CA LEU A 301 5.54 -14.40 -6.42
C LEU A 301 4.40 -14.61 -5.41
N GLU A 302 3.20 -14.93 -5.89
CA GLU A 302 2.03 -15.28 -5.07
C GLU A 302 2.33 -16.44 -4.11
N LYS A 303 3.11 -17.45 -4.56
CA LYS A 303 3.48 -18.60 -3.72
C LYS A 303 4.38 -18.20 -2.57
N GLU A 304 5.35 -17.32 -2.83
CA GLU A 304 6.24 -16.79 -1.79
C GLU A 304 5.45 -16.00 -0.75
N ILE A 305 4.57 -15.10 -1.20
CA ILE A 305 3.74 -14.25 -0.33
C ILE A 305 2.80 -15.12 0.51
N CYS A 306 2.02 -16.00 -0.11
CA CYS A 306 1.03 -16.82 0.59
C CYS A 306 1.67 -17.82 1.56
N SER A 307 2.81 -18.41 1.18
CA SER A 307 3.61 -19.25 2.08
C SER A 307 4.09 -18.49 3.32
N TYR A 308 4.60 -17.26 3.12
CA TYR A 308 5.02 -16.41 4.23
C TYR A 308 3.86 -16.05 5.15
N LEU A 309 2.71 -15.66 4.59
CA LEU A 309 1.52 -15.26 5.33
C LEU A 309 0.88 -16.44 6.09
N SER A 310 1.05 -17.67 5.60
CA SER A 310 0.54 -18.89 6.22
C SER A 310 1.41 -19.44 7.36
N ASP A 311 2.64 -18.95 7.50
CA ASP A 311 3.61 -19.43 8.50
C ASP A 311 3.38 -18.75 9.86
N ASP A 312 2.74 -19.47 10.79
CA ASP A 312 2.42 -18.96 12.12
C ASP A 312 3.66 -18.67 12.97
N LYS A 313 4.79 -19.36 12.71
CA LYS A 313 6.05 -19.18 13.47
C LYS A 313 6.72 -17.84 13.20
N LYS A 314 6.54 -17.28 12.01
CA LYS A 314 7.10 -15.98 11.63
C LYS A 314 6.46 -14.80 12.36
N PHE A 315 5.28 -15.01 12.94
CA PHE A 315 4.51 -13.98 13.63
C PHE A 315 4.49 -14.13 15.17
N ALA A 316 4.68 -15.35 15.69
CA ALA A 316 4.69 -15.62 17.13
C ALA A 316 5.83 -14.89 17.89
N LYS A 317 6.94 -14.59 17.23
CA LYS A 317 8.09 -13.88 17.86
C LYS A 317 7.80 -12.45 18.32
N LYS A 318 6.66 -11.84 17.96
CA LYS A 318 6.34 -10.45 18.32
C LYS A 318 5.52 -10.28 19.60
N LEU A 319 4.78 -11.27 20.03
CA LEU A 319 3.96 -11.19 21.26
C LEU A 319 4.82 -11.20 22.54
N ASP A 320 5.97 -11.88 22.52
CA ASP A 320 6.85 -11.97 23.68
C ASP A 320 7.67 -10.70 23.98
N THR A 321 7.83 -9.81 22.98
CA THR A 321 8.62 -8.59 23.17
C THR A 321 7.77 -7.37 23.61
N LEU A 322 6.45 -7.45 23.51
CA LEU A 322 5.53 -6.38 23.94
C LEU A 322 5.02 -6.56 25.39
N SER A 323 5.23 -7.71 26.01
CA SER A 323 4.80 -8.00 27.39
C SER A 323 5.80 -7.56 28.46
N CYS A 324 6.93 -6.94 28.14
CA CYS A 324 7.98 -6.56 29.08
C CYS A 324 8.24 -5.05 29.20
N SER A 325 7.26 -4.20 28.86
CA SER A 325 7.39 -2.77 29.14
C SER A 325 6.07 -2.19 29.67
N HIS A 326 5.86 -2.42 30.96
CA HIS A 326 4.99 -1.59 31.81
C HIS A 326 5.80 -1.13 32.98
#